data_55ff2ad4a3b9a3e27d946a92d983c7eb
#
_entry.id   55ff2ad4a3b9a3e27d946a92d983c7eb
#
_cell.length_a   1.000
_cell.length_b   1.000
_cell.length_c   1.000
_cell.angle_alpha   90.00
_cell.angle_beta   90.00
_cell.angle_gamma   90.00
#
_symmetry.space_group_name_H-M   'P 1'
#
loop_
_entity.id
_entity.type
_entity.pdbx_description
1 polymer ?
#
loop_
_entity_poly.entity_id
_entity_poly.type
_entity_poly.pdbx_seq_one_letter_code
_entity_poly.pdbx_strand_id
1 'polypeptide(L)'
;MKTKLFILCLSPLLLFLTSCKKESASSIVGQWRSVSVYMMQDNGSYNWTPVNNHPQFYNFSTEGRFGSATDVPGRSGNYSYDEVQQELTLNYEADRYGNIPGTTNLKVEILDRDKLILSYSSSGNLIYKTEYSRIN
;
A
#
# COMPACT_ATOMS: atom_id res chain seq x y z
N MET A 1 66.78 -4.55 -40.67
CA MET A 1 66.03 -3.78 -39.66
C MET A 1 64.59 -4.29 -39.67
N LYS A 2 64.17 -4.98 -38.61
CA LYS A 2 62.82 -5.61 -38.56
C LYS A 2 61.93 -4.76 -37.68
N THR A 3 60.97 -4.08 -38.31
CA THR A 3 59.97 -3.25 -37.64
C THR A 3 58.86 -4.15 -37.12
N LYS A 4 58.76 -4.30 -35.81
CA LYS A 4 57.67 -5.06 -35.16
C LYS A 4 56.46 -4.15 -35.08
N LEU A 5 55.44 -4.52 -35.81
CA LEU A 5 54.13 -3.90 -35.78
C LEU A 5 53.38 -4.38 -34.52
N PHE A 6 53.25 -3.54 -33.51
CA PHE A 6 52.45 -3.79 -32.31
C PHE A 6 50.97 -3.55 -32.65
N ILE A 7 50.23 -4.61 -32.89
CA ILE A 7 48.77 -4.55 -32.99
C ILE A 7 48.21 -4.46 -31.57
N LEU A 8 47.81 -3.25 -31.18
CA LEU A 8 47.11 -2.99 -29.94
C LEU A 8 45.66 -3.43 -30.11
N CYS A 9 45.35 -4.65 -29.66
CA CYS A 9 43.94 -5.10 -29.56
C CYS A 9 43.20 -4.27 -28.52
N LEU A 10 42.54 -3.20 -28.98
CA LEU A 10 41.62 -2.44 -28.17
C LEU A 10 40.35 -3.26 -28.02
N SER A 11 40.26 -4.02 -26.94
CA SER A 11 39.07 -4.77 -26.56
C SER A 11 37.97 -3.78 -26.15
N PRO A 12 36.83 -3.69 -26.86
CA PRO A 12 35.73 -2.87 -26.38
C PRO A 12 35.13 -3.58 -25.17
N LEU A 13 35.44 -3.08 -23.97
CA LEU A 13 34.77 -3.43 -22.74
C LEU A 13 33.33 -2.92 -22.86
N LEU A 14 32.47 -3.76 -23.41
CA LEU A 14 31.03 -3.58 -23.39
C LEU A 14 30.58 -3.57 -21.93
N LEU A 15 30.55 -2.38 -21.35
CA LEU A 15 29.83 -2.10 -20.13
C LEU A 15 28.35 -2.38 -20.40
N PHE A 16 27.93 -3.61 -20.13
CA PHE A 16 26.53 -3.91 -19.92
C PHE A 16 26.08 -3.10 -18.73
N LEU A 17 25.63 -1.88 -18.97
CA LEU A 17 24.79 -1.16 -18.06
C LEU A 17 23.49 -1.95 -18.00
N THR A 18 23.49 -2.99 -17.15
CA THR A 18 22.24 -3.53 -16.66
C THR A 18 21.56 -2.38 -15.91
N SER A 19 20.75 -1.64 -16.66
CA SER A 19 19.76 -0.77 -16.05
C SER A 19 18.86 -1.69 -15.23
N CYS A 20 19.23 -1.91 -13.96
CA CYS A 20 18.26 -2.31 -12.97
C CYS A 20 17.17 -1.24 -13.05
N LYS A 21 16.07 -1.54 -13.75
CA LYS A 21 14.82 -0.85 -13.51
C LYS A 21 14.58 -1.06 -12.02
N LYS A 22 14.90 -0.03 -11.23
CA LYS A 22 14.44 0.08 -9.85
C LYS A 22 12.93 -0.03 -9.99
N GLU A 23 12.36 -1.20 -9.68
CA GLU A 23 10.91 -1.33 -9.56
C GLU A 23 10.51 -0.16 -8.68
N SER A 24 9.65 0.70 -9.20
CA SER A 24 9.17 1.84 -8.44
C SER A 24 8.61 1.27 -7.15
N ALA A 25 9.20 1.65 -6.01
CA ALA A 25 8.75 1.19 -4.71
C ALA A 25 7.23 1.31 -4.67
N SER A 26 6.56 0.24 -4.28
CA SER A 26 5.09 0.23 -4.21
C SER A 26 4.66 1.37 -3.31
N SER A 27 3.86 2.28 -3.83
CA SER A 27 3.40 3.46 -3.09
C SER A 27 1.98 3.25 -2.60
N ILE A 28 1.71 3.63 -1.36
CA ILE A 28 0.35 3.65 -0.83
C ILE A 28 -0.52 4.73 -1.49
N VAL A 29 0.12 5.77 -2.08
CA VAL A 29 -0.56 6.87 -2.78
C VAL A 29 -1.40 6.32 -3.93
N GLY A 30 -2.66 6.76 -4.00
CA GLY A 30 -3.62 6.37 -5.04
C GLY A 30 -4.97 6.01 -4.48
N GLN A 31 -5.82 5.48 -5.34
CA GLN A 31 -7.19 5.07 -4.99
C GLN A 31 -7.26 3.55 -4.84
N TRP A 32 -7.90 3.12 -3.77
CA TRP A 32 -8.02 1.73 -3.38
C TRP A 32 -9.47 1.37 -3.08
N ARG A 33 -9.92 0.21 -3.55
CA ARG A 33 -11.25 -0.33 -3.29
C ARG A 33 -11.13 -1.68 -2.59
N SER A 34 -11.85 -1.87 -1.48
CA SER A 34 -11.89 -3.17 -0.81
C SER A 34 -12.56 -4.22 -1.69
N VAL A 35 -11.95 -5.41 -1.72
CA VAL A 35 -12.40 -6.56 -2.51
C VAL A 35 -12.74 -7.76 -1.65
N SER A 36 -12.06 -7.93 -0.51
CA SER A 36 -12.35 -9.00 0.45
C SER A 36 -11.95 -8.60 1.87
N VAL A 37 -12.61 -9.23 2.84
CA VAL A 37 -12.32 -9.04 4.27
C VAL A 37 -12.07 -10.40 4.92
N TYR A 38 -10.99 -10.49 5.69
CA TYR A 38 -10.66 -11.65 6.52
C TYR A 38 -11.09 -11.35 7.95
N MET A 39 -12.08 -12.05 8.43
CA MET A 39 -12.64 -11.84 9.75
C MET A 39 -13.14 -13.16 10.37
N MET A 40 -13.33 -13.14 11.67
CA MET A 40 -13.90 -14.27 12.40
C MET A 40 -15.37 -14.44 12.01
N GLN A 41 -15.73 -15.67 11.69
CA GLN A 41 -17.09 -16.10 11.38
C GLN A 41 -17.81 -16.57 12.67
N ASP A 42 -19.12 -16.74 12.62
CA ASP A 42 -19.94 -17.19 13.75
C ASP A 42 -19.50 -18.55 14.34
N ASN A 43 -18.86 -19.38 13.52
CA ASN A 43 -18.31 -20.68 13.93
C ASN A 43 -16.91 -20.59 14.59
N GLY A 44 -16.38 -19.38 14.81
CA GLY A 44 -15.06 -19.13 15.37
C GLY A 44 -13.87 -19.29 14.42
N SER A 45 -14.09 -19.64 13.14
CA SER A 45 -13.03 -19.71 12.13
C SER A 45 -12.81 -18.35 11.48
N TYR A 46 -11.57 -18.09 11.00
CA TYR A 46 -11.25 -16.92 10.20
C TYR A 46 -11.26 -17.28 8.71
N ASN A 47 -11.99 -16.53 7.91
CA ASN A 47 -12.06 -16.74 6.47
C ASN A 47 -12.08 -15.43 5.70
N TRP A 48 -11.60 -15.46 4.44
CA TRP A 48 -11.77 -14.39 3.48
C TRP A 48 -13.20 -14.40 2.92
N THR A 49 -13.86 -13.26 3.00
CA THR A 49 -15.22 -13.07 2.45
C THR A 49 -15.17 -11.95 1.41
N PRO A 50 -15.64 -12.18 0.17
CA PRO A 50 -15.71 -11.14 -0.85
C PRO A 50 -16.60 -9.98 -0.41
N VAL A 51 -16.17 -8.75 -0.71
CA VAL A 51 -16.99 -7.54 -0.51
C VAL A 51 -17.83 -7.31 -1.77
N ASN A 52 -19.07 -7.80 -1.77
CA ASN A 52 -19.97 -7.69 -2.91
C ASN A 52 -20.76 -6.39 -2.89
N ASN A 53 -21.17 -5.93 -1.70
CA ASN A 53 -21.94 -4.72 -1.49
C ASN A 53 -21.16 -3.78 -0.57
N HIS A 54 -21.34 -2.47 -0.76
CA HIS A 54 -20.76 -1.43 0.11
C HIS A 54 -19.23 -1.50 0.26
N PRO A 55 -18.46 -1.51 -0.85
CA PRO A 55 -17.01 -1.53 -0.75
C PRO A 55 -16.51 -0.25 -0.07
N GLN A 56 -15.49 -0.41 0.75
CA GLN A 56 -14.74 0.71 1.29
C GLN A 56 -13.75 1.21 0.26
N PHE A 57 -13.64 2.54 0.14
CA PHE A 57 -12.66 3.20 -0.69
C PHE A 57 -11.69 3.98 0.18
N TYR A 58 -10.42 3.96 -0.20
CA TYR A 58 -9.42 4.90 0.28
C TYR A 58 -8.82 5.67 -0.88
N ASN A 59 -8.55 6.96 -0.65
CA ASN A 59 -7.76 7.79 -1.54
C ASN A 59 -6.63 8.43 -0.73
N PHE A 60 -5.39 8.06 -1.02
CA PHE A 60 -4.20 8.61 -0.37
C PHE A 60 -3.49 9.56 -1.33
N SER A 61 -3.31 10.82 -0.93
CA SER A 61 -2.64 11.83 -1.73
C SER A 61 -1.14 11.92 -1.41
N THR A 62 -0.38 12.52 -2.30
CA THR A 62 1.06 12.80 -2.12
C THR A 62 1.34 13.79 -0.98
N GLU A 63 0.34 14.60 -0.60
CA GLU A 63 0.44 15.61 0.46
C GLU A 63 0.17 15.03 1.86
N GLY A 64 0.07 13.70 1.99
CA GLY A 64 -0.19 13.06 3.28
C GLY A 64 -1.66 13.18 3.74
N ARG A 65 -2.59 13.43 2.81
CA ARG A 65 -4.02 13.48 3.08
C ARG A 65 -4.67 12.18 2.64
N PHE A 66 -5.69 11.73 3.38
CA PHE A 66 -6.54 10.64 2.94
C PHE A 66 -8.01 11.00 3.00
N GLY A 67 -8.78 10.33 2.16
CA GLY A 67 -10.23 10.27 2.24
C GLY A 67 -10.67 8.81 2.22
N SER A 68 -11.69 8.48 3.00
CA SER A 68 -12.37 7.19 2.91
C SER A 68 -13.82 7.41 2.54
N ALA A 69 -14.36 6.51 1.74
CA ALA A 69 -15.76 6.48 1.36
C ALA A 69 -16.31 5.06 1.50
N THR A 70 -17.53 4.98 1.99
CA THR A 70 -18.44 3.86 1.90
C THR A 70 -19.77 4.45 1.44
N ASP A 71 -20.89 3.78 1.59
CA ASP A 71 -22.20 4.38 1.29
C ASP A 71 -22.65 5.45 2.30
N VAL A 72 -21.92 5.61 3.39
CA VAL A 72 -22.10 6.71 4.35
C VAL A 72 -21.09 7.81 4.07
N PRO A 73 -21.31 9.07 4.52
CA PRO A 73 -20.37 10.14 4.36
C PRO A 73 -18.96 9.71 4.78
N GLY A 74 -18.05 9.80 3.82
CA GLY A 74 -16.67 9.36 4.03
C GLY A 74 -15.97 10.22 5.07
N ARG A 75 -14.98 9.66 5.71
CA ARG A 75 -14.08 10.35 6.65
C ARG A 75 -12.82 10.79 5.92
N SER A 76 -12.22 11.87 6.38
CA SER A 76 -10.95 12.37 5.86
C SER A 76 -9.99 12.74 6.99
N GLY A 77 -8.74 12.95 6.63
CA GLY A 77 -7.72 13.35 7.56
C GLY A 77 -6.32 13.31 6.97
N ASN A 78 -5.34 13.24 7.85
CA ASN A 78 -3.95 13.08 7.48
C ASN A 78 -3.51 11.64 7.72
N TYR A 79 -2.57 11.16 6.89
CA TYR A 79 -1.94 9.87 7.11
C TYR A 79 -0.42 9.97 7.13
N SER A 80 0.21 9.00 7.78
CA SER A 80 1.62 8.70 7.65
C SER A 80 1.82 7.21 7.45
N TYR A 81 2.78 6.84 6.61
CA TYR A 81 3.16 5.46 6.38
C TYR A 81 4.64 5.26 6.70
N ASP A 82 4.92 4.39 7.67
CA ASP A 82 6.25 3.94 8.01
C ASP A 82 6.56 2.63 7.27
N GLU A 83 7.41 2.71 6.24
CA GLU A 83 7.78 1.55 5.42
C GLU A 83 8.60 0.53 6.22
N VAL A 84 9.36 0.95 7.22
CA VAL A 84 10.21 0.05 8.03
C VAL A 84 9.36 -0.76 9.00
N GLN A 85 8.44 -0.09 9.67
CA GLN A 85 7.49 -0.72 10.59
C GLN A 85 6.29 -1.35 9.88
N GLN A 86 6.10 -1.02 8.61
CA GLN A 86 4.90 -1.38 7.84
C GLN A 86 3.62 -0.92 8.54
N GLU A 87 3.64 0.29 9.11
CA GLU A 87 2.53 0.85 9.86
C GLU A 87 1.94 2.06 9.14
N LEU A 88 0.63 2.03 8.93
CA LEU A 88 -0.17 3.12 8.39
C LEU A 88 -0.97 3.75 9.52
N THR A 89 -0.68 5.00 9.85
CA THR A 89 -1.43 5.79 10.83
C THR A 89 -2.41 6.69 10.10
N LEU A 90 -3.69 6.60 10.47
CA LEU A 90 -4.78 7.45 9.96
C LEU A 90 -5.26 8.36 11.08
N ASN A 91 -5.06 9.67 10.92
CA ASN A 91 -5.56 10.70 11.84
C ASN A 91 -6.80 11.35 11.25
N TYR A 92 -7.96 10.96 11.75
CA TYR A 92 -9.27 11.45 11.29
C TYR A 92 -9.54 12.84 11.83
N GLU A 93 -10.10 13.69 10.98
CA GLU A 93 -10.57 15.02 11.34
C GLU A 93 -12.04 14.97 11.77
N ALA A 94 -12.46 15.97 12.58
CA ALA A 94 -13.86 16.20 12.82
C ALA A 94 -14.55 16.61 11.52
N ASP A 95 -15.76 16.16 11.31
CA ASP A 95 -16.53 16.51 10.15
C ASP A 95 -17.90 17.11 10.51
N ARG A 96 -18.59 17.63 9.49
CA ARG A 96 -19.92 18.24 9.64
C ARG A 96 -21.03 17.25 10.01
N TYR A 97 -20.75 15.95 9.99
CA TYR A 97 -21.72 14.89 10.32
C TYR A 97 -21.59 14.42 11.77
N GLY A 98 -20.74 15.09 12.56
CA GLY A 98 -20.57 14.80 13.98
C GLY A 98 -19.55 13.71 14.28
N ASN A 99 -18.75 13.28 13.30
CA ASN A 99 -17.64 12.39 13.58
C ASN A 99 -16.56 13.12 14.40
N ILE A 100 -16.12 12.48 15.47
CA ILE A 100 -15.06 13.01 16.32
C ILE A 100 -13.69 12.70 15.73
N PRO A 101 -12.67 13.53 15.97
CA PRO A 101 -11.29 13.22 15.63
C PRO A 101 -10.82 11.91 16.30
N GLY A 102 -9.91 11.21 15.67
CA GLY A 102 -9.36 9.98 16.22
C GLY A 102 -8.18 9.49 15.41
N THR A 103 -7.47 8.52 15.96
CA THR A 103 -6.32 7.89 15.30
C THR A 103 -6.57 6.40 15.19
N THR A 104 -6.22 5.82 14.05
CA THR A 104 -6.23 4.37 13.83
C THR A 104 -4.88 3.96 13.25
N ASN A 105 -4.26 2.96 13.87
CA ASN A 105 -3.05 2.33 13.36
C ASN A 105 -3.42 1.02 12.68
N LEU A 106 -2.95 0.85 11.47
CA LEU A 106 -3.16 -0.34 10.65
C LEU A 106 -1.78 -0.89 10.26
N LYS A 107 -1.64 -2.20 10.28
CA LYS A 107 -0.46 -2.83 9.73
C LYS A 107 -0.64 -3.04 8.23
N VAL A 108 0.37 -2.69 7.45
CA VAL A 108 0.44 -2.97 6.01
C VAL A 108 1.07 -4.34 5.83
N GLU A 109 0.26 -5.35 5.55
CA GLU A 109 0.72 -6.74 5.36
C GLU A 109 1.30 -6.95 3.97
N ILE A 110 0.68 -6.32 2.97
CA ILE A 110 1.08 -6.34 1.56
C ILE A 110 0.84 -4.95 0.99
N LEU A 111 1.83 -4.45 0.29
CA LEU A 111 1.71 -3.26 -0.56
C LEU A 111 2.50 -3.53 -1.83
N ASP A 112 1.80 -3.76 -2.93
CA ASP A 112 2.38 -3.84 -4.26
C ASP A 112 1.64 -2.90 -5.23
N ARG A 113 1.92 -3.02 -6.52
CA ARG A 113 1.37 -2.13 -7.53
C ARG A 113 -0.16 -2.06 -7.50
N ASP A 114 -0.81 -3.21 -7.37
CA ASP A 114 -2.26 -3.35 -7.60
C ASP A 114 -3.01 -3.88 -6.36
N LYS A 115 -2.28 -4.26 -5.31
CA LYS A 115 -2.82 -4.87 -4.10
C LYS A 115 -2.30 -4.19 -2.83
N LEU A 116 -3.22 -3.96 -1.89
CA LEU A 116 -2.93 -3.51 -0.54
C LEU A 116 -3.70 -4.40 0.44
N ILE A 117 -3.02 -4.95 1.44
CA ILE A 117 -3.69 -5.63 2.56
C ILE A 117 -3.37 -4.87 3.84
N LEU A 118 -4.42 -4.40 4.48
CA LEU A 118 -4.36 -3.74 5.79
C LEU A 118 -4.95 -4.67 6.85
N SER A 119 -4.27 -4.77 7.99
CA SER A 119 -4.80 -5.47 9.16
C SER A 119 -4.99 -4.51 10.33
N TYR A 120 -6.05 -4.74 11.08
CA TYR A 120 -6.33 -4.08 12.34
C TYR A 120 -6.27 -5.07 13.48
N SER A 121 -5.52 -4.70 14.54
CA SER A 121 -5.41 -5.49 15.75
C SER A 121 -5.74 -4.63 16.97
N SER A 122 -6.36 -5.22 17.97
CA SER A 122 -6.62 -4.58 19.24
C SER A 122 -6.05 -5.44 20.36
N SER A 123 -5.28 -4.83 21.27
CA SER A 123 -4.62 -5.53 22.38
C SER A 123 -3.79 -6.76 21.91
N GLY A 124 -3.15 -6.65 20.76
CA GLY A 124 -2.33 -7.71 20.16
C GLY A 124 -3.12 -8.82 19.43
N ASN A 125 -4.45 -8.78 19.46
CA ASN A 125 -5.29 -9.75 18.75
C ASN A 125 -5.72 -9.18 17.39
N LEU A 126 -5.59 -10.00 16.34
CA LEU A 126 -6.12 -9.66 15.03
C LEU A 126 -7.65 -9.55 15.12
N ILE A 127 -8.18 -8.41 14.65
CA ILE A 127 -9.63 -8.20 14.55
C ILE A 127 -10.11 -8.50 13.14
N TYR A 128 -9.45 -7.88 12.13
CA TYR A 128 -9.75 -8.15 10.72
C TYR A 128 -8.56 -7.78 9.83
N LYS A 129 -8.58 -8.32 8.60
CA LYS A 129 -7.76 -7.82 7.48
C LYS A 129 -8.69 -7.44 6.34
N THR A 130 -8.30 -6.43 5.58
CA THR A 130 -9.02 -6.05 4.36
C THR A 130 -8.05 -6.03 3.19
N GLU A 131 -8.42 -6.70 2.13
CA GLU A 131 -7.73 -6.64 0.86
C GLU A 131 -8.36 -5.56 -0.01
N TYR A 132 -7.51 -4.72 -0.57
CA TYR A 132 -7.86 -3.65 -1.49
C TYR A 132 -7.19 -3.87 -2.83
N SER A 133 -7.90 -3.54 -3.89
CA SER A 133 -7.37 -3.45 -5.24
C SER A 133 -7.23 -1.97 -5.63
N ARG A 134 -6.17 -1.65 -6.36
CA ARG A 134 -5.97 -0.30 -6.88
C ARG A 134 -7.00 0.01 -7.96
N ILE A 135 -7.53 1.23 -7.95
CA ILE A 135 -8.38 1.77 -9.01
C ILE A 135 -7.48 2.57 -9.95
N ASN A 136 -7.46 2.20 -11.24
CA ASN A 136 -6.74 2.88 -12.30
C ASN A 136 -7.61 3.93 -12.99
#